data_0083bcebafe8b5cba52039b6baa1f9ea
#
_entry.id   0083bcebafe8b5cba52039b6baa1f9ea
#
_cell.length_a   1.000
_cell.length_b   1.000
_cell.length_c   1.000
_cell.angle_alpha   90.00
_cell.angle_beta   90.00
_cell.angle_gamma   90.00
#
_symmetry.space_group_name_H-M   'P 1'
#
loop_
_entity.id
_entity.type
_entity.pdbx_description
1 polymer ?
#
loop_
_entity_poly.entity_id
_entity_poly.type
_entity_poly.pdbx_seq_one_letter_code
_entity_poly.pdbx_strand_id
1 'polypeptide(L)'
;DHPMTNRLRRTPLLALLFGLSGLLALTAVADEPAPTLESVINTYRADVLLESDGSVESSPLFMTQAERRLAFAHFDQLYPTATVAASGEGEPLPATPADLSAISFSADEVSHTLGEWLQNQQLMGLIVVKDGAVMMEHYAPDHAIDSRWVTFSVTKSVTSLLIGAAIHDGYIDSVDDPIVKYLPRLAGSEYGRSRVSDILQMSSGIAWNEDYEDPESDVARAAALNGVALTNYLSALPRVAPAGDRFNYNTAESNLVGEVLRSAIGMSAAPYLSQKIWQPMGMEYDATWLLSLPSDRETGGCCISATLRDYARLGLLALADGVLPDGTRVVPEGWMAASTTPSKGYDGYGYKWWLYGDGRYGARGVFGQAIFVDTAANLVVAAHSNGQTASDSPHNHELDAALEAISDFFRAKE
;
A
#
# COMPACT_ATOMS: atom_id res chain seq x y z
N ASP A 1 9.97 7.77 -57.86
CA ASP A 1 9.18 8.22 -59.04
C ASP A 1 7.75 8.50 -58.59
N HIS A 2 7.38 9.70 -58.83
CA HIS A 2 6.16 10.45 -58.58
C HIS A 2 4.98 9.99 -59.46
N PRO A 3 3.86 10.67 -59.40
CA PRO A 3 2.59 10.47 -58.68
C PRO A 3 1.41 10.31 -59.65
N MET A 4 0.21 10.08 -59.14
CA MET A 4 -0.98 10.64 -59.86
C MET A 4 -2.19 10.84 -58.96
N THR A 5 -2.55 12.07 -58.91
CA THR A 5 -3.83 12.68 -58.53
C THR A 5 -5.01 12.14 -59.33
N ASN A 6 -6.17 12.00 -58.73
CA ASN A 6 -7.43 12.26 -59.43
C ASN A 6 -8.51 12.83 -58.52
N ARG A 7 -8.89 14.05 -58.90
CA ARG A 7 -10.06 14.82 -58.44
C ARG A 7 -11.30 14.45 -59.27
N LEU A 8 -12.45 14.87 -58.72
CA LEU A 8 -13.79 15.12 -59.32
C LEU A 8 -14.77 13.99 -59.08
N ARG A 9 -16.03 14.19 -58.63
CA ARG A 9 -16.97 15.30 -58.91
C ARG A 9 -18.05 15.36 -57.85
N ARG A 10 -18.49 16.56 -57.51
CA ARG A 10 -19.71 16.89 -56.78
C ARG A 10 -20.91 16.75 -57.74
N THR A 11 -22.02 16.23 -57.23
CA THR A 11 -23.36 16.60 -57.73
C THR A 11 -24.35 16.57 -56.56
N PRO A 12 -25.23 17.56 -56.43
CA PRO A 12 -26.18 17.64 -55.36
C PRO A 12 -27.53 17.06 -55.82
N LEU A 13 -28.22 16.38 -54.92
CA LEU A 13 -29.67 16.16 -55.12
C LEU A 13 -30.46 16.17 -53.78
N LEU A 14 -31.26 17.17 -53.73
CA LEU A 14 -32.62 17.30 -53.25
C LEU A 14 -33.02 16.71 -51.90
N ALA A 15 -33.45 17.61 -51.08
CA ALA A 15 -34.24 17.41 -49.85
C ALA A 15 -35.57 16.69 -50.17
N LEU A 16 -35.89 15.69 -49.32
CA LEU A 16 -37.26 15.28 -49.07
C LEU A 16 -37.48 15.24 -47.55
N LEU A 17 -38.22 16.22 -47.08
CA LEU A 17 -38.81 16.27 -45.77
C LEU A 17 -39.83 15.15 -45.64
N PHE A 18 -39.56 14.18 -44.75
CA PHE A 18 -40.61 13.38 -44.12
C PHE A 18 -40.40 13.49 -42.61
N GLY A 19 -41.29 14.24 -41.98
CA GLY A 19 -41.41 14.28 -40.54
C GLY A 19 -41.81 12.92 -40.02
N LEU A 20 -40.93 12.31 -39.24
CA LEU A 20 -41.28 11.29 -38.25
C LEU A 20 -40.85 11.86 -36.89
N SER A 21 -41.88 12.28 -36.14
CA SER A 21 -41.75 12.54 -34.69
C SER A 21 -41.41 11.22 -34.01
N GLY A 22 -40.15 10.86 -34.01
CA GLY A 22 -39.61 9.80 -33.16
C GLY A 22 -39.51 10.36 -31.76
N LEU A 23 -40.45 10.00 -30.87
CA LEU A 23 -40.24 10.04 -29.44
C LEU A 23 -38.97 9.25 -29.13
N LEU A 24 -37.86 9.93 -28.95
CA LEU A 24 -36.73 9.39 -28.22
C LEU A 24 -37.20 9.17 -26.78
N ALA A 25 -37.65 7.97 -26.50
CA ALA A 25 -37.72 7.49 -25.13
C ALA A 25 -36.28 7.55 -24.60
N LEU A 26 -35.97 8.60 -23.88
CA LEU A 26 -34.88 8.56 -22.91
C LEU A 26 -35.28 7.44 -21.95
N THR A 27 -34.76 6.24 -22.18
CA THR A 27 -34.66 5.26 -21.11
C THR A 27 -33.74 5.92 -20.08
N ALA A 28 -34.36 6.47 -19.02
CA ALA A 28 -33.63 6.78 -17.81
C ALA A 28 -32.93 5.47 -17.44
N VAL A 29 -31.60 5.45 -17.57
CA VAL A 29 -30.80 4.46 -16.88
C VAL A 29 -31.16 4.71 -15.42
N ALA A 30 -31.89 3.78 -14.82
CA ALA A 30 -32.17 3.84 -13.40
C ALA A 30 -30.79 3.89 -12.75
N ASP A 31 -30.50 4.97 -12.01
CA ASP A 31 -29.31 5.03 -11.18
C ASP A 31 -29.35 3.79 -10.30
N GLU A 32 -28.35 2.93 -10.44
CA GLU A 32 -28.23 1.81 -9.51
C GLU A 32 -28.11 2.42 -8.09
N PRO A 33 -28.83 1.87 -7.13
CA PRO A 33 -28.78 2.39 -5.77
C PRO A 33 -27.33 2.33 -5.27
N ALA A 34 -26.90 3.40 -4.57
CA ALA A 34 -25.56 3.42 -3.97
C ALA A 34 -25.34 2.17 -3.11
N PRO A 35 -24.15 1.55 -3.15
CA PRO A 35 -23.86 0.35 -2.38
C PRO A 35 -24.03 0.61 -0.88
N THR A 36 -24.50 -0.39 -0.15
CA THR A 36 -24.54 -0.40 1.31
C THR A 36 -23.45 -1.33 1.84
N LEU A 37 -23.03 -1.15 3.10
CA LEU A 37 -22.06 -2.06 3.71
C LEU A 37 -22.56 -3.51 3.66
N GLU A 38 -23.83 -3.74 3.94
CA GLU A 38 -24.43 -5.06 3.87
C GLU A 38 -24.35 -5.66 2.46
N SER A 39 -24.63 -4.87 1.40
CA SER A 39 -24.50 -5.36 0.02
C SER A 39 -23.05 -5.69 -0.34
N VAL A 40 -22.09 -4.88 0.10
CA VAL A 40 -20.68 -5.13 -0.13
C VAL A 40 -20.21 -6.38 0.61
N ILE A 41 -20.58 -6.54 1.89
CA ILE A 41 -20.26 -7.76 2.67
C ILE A 41 -20.85 -9.00 1.97
N ASN A 42 -22.10 -8.96 1.58
CA ASN A 42 -22.77 -10.10 0.93
C ASN A 42 -22.16 -10.46 -0.44
N THR A 43 -21.55 -9.52 -1.13
CA THR A 43 -20.92 -9.74 -2.44
C THR A 43 -19.48 -10.24 -2.31
N TYR A 44 -18.70 -9.69 -1.36
CA TYR A 44 -17.24 -9.86 -1.32
C TYR A 44 -16.74 -10.60 -0.09
N ARG A 45 -17.60 -11.06 0.80
CA ARG A 45 -17.18 -11.81 1.98
C ARG A 45 -16.42 -13.09 1.59
N ALA A 46 -15.37 -13.42 2.32
CA ALA A 46 -14.44 -14.49 1.97
C ALA A 46 -15.09 -15.86 1.79
N ASP A 47 -16.15 -16.19 2.53
CA ASP A 47 -16.88 -17.46 2.36
C ASP A 47 -17.69 -17.48 1.06
N VAL A 48 -18.24 -16.34 0.64
CA VAL A 48 -18.90 -16.19 -0.68
C VAL A 48 -17.88 -16.35 -1.80
N LEU A 49 -16.67 -15.79 -1.63
CA LEU A 49 -15.59 -15.92 -2.62
C LEU A 49 -15.06 -17.35 -2.76
N LEU A 50 -15.09 -18.13 -1.68
CA LEU A 50 -14.66 -19.54 -1.69
C LEU A 50 -15.71 -20.44 -2.37
N GLU A 51 -16.98 -20.06 -2.37
CA GLU A 51 -18.05 -20.75 -3.07
C GLU A 51 -18.13 -20.37 -4.56
N SER A 52 -17.59 -19.19 -4.93
CA SER A 52 -17.42 -18.79 -6.31
C SER A 52 -16.24 -19.54 -6.94
N ASP A 53 -16.18 -19.59 -8.25
CA ASP A 53 -15.10 -20.27 -9.01
C ASP A 53 -13.71 -19.64 -8.83
N GLY A 54 -13.55 -18.74 -7.84
CA GLY A 54 -12.30 -18.02 -7.58
C GLY A 54 -12.00 -16.95 -8.62
N SER A 55 -13.03 -16.42 -9.28
CA SER A 55 -12.85 -15.37 -10.28
C SER A 55 -12.19 -14.14 -9.64
N VAL A 56 -11.26 -13.57 -10.36
CA VAL A 56 -10.50 -12.37 -9.99
C VAL A 56 -11.40 -11.15 -9.77
N GLU A 57 -12.60 -11.16 -10.35
CA GLU A 57 -13.62 -10.10 -10.24
C GLU A 57 -14.07 -9.83 -8.80
N SER A 58 -13.87 -10.77 -7.89
CA SER A 58 -14.18 -10.64 -6.47
C SER A 58 -13.03 -10.10 -5.62
N SER A 59 -11.89 -9.77 -6.21
CA SER A 59 -10.78 -9.12 -5.49
C SER A 59 -11.13 -7.68 -5.11
N PRO A 60 -10.68 -7.17 -3.94
CA PRO A 60 -10.81 -5.76 -3.57
C PRO A 60 -10.26 -4.78 -4.61
N LEU A 61 -9.34 -5.23 -5.47
CA LEU A 61 -8.76 -4.44 -6.55
C LEU A 61 -9.80 -4.06 -7.62
N PHE A 62 -10.84 -4.87 -7.81
CA PHE A 62 -11.86 -4.70 -8.84
C PHE A 62 -13.20 -4.14 -8.31
N MET A 63 -13.30 -3.86 -7.02
CA MET A 63 -14.44 -3.15 -6.45
C MET A 63 -14.56 -1.75 -7.07
N THR A 64 -15.79 -1.27 -7.23
CA THR A 64 -16.03 0.15 -7.54
C THR A 64 -15.52 1.05 -6.42
N GLN A 65 -15.25 2.31 -6.73
CA GLN A 65 -14.76 3.26 -5.72
C GLN A 65 -15.75 3.44 -4.55
N ALA A 66 -17.06 3.38 -4.82
CA ALA A 66 -18.09 3.46 -3.79
C ALA A 66 -18.09 2.22 -2.88
N GLU A 67 -17.91 1.03 -3.43
CA GLU A 67 -17.78 -0.21 -2.66
C GLU A 67 -16.52 -0.23 -1.83
N ARG A 68 -15.38 0.21 -2.40
CA ARG A 68 -14.12 0.33 -1.66
C ARG A 68 -14.23 1.27 -0.47
N ARG A 69 -14.96 2.39 -0.59
CA ARG A 69 -15.16 3.33 0.50
C ARG A 69 -15.76 2.66 1.74
N LEU A 70 -16.64 1.70 1.54
CA LEU A 70 -17.23 0.89 2.62
C LEU A 70 -16.32 -0.27 3.02
N ALA A 71 -15.82 -1.03 2.07
CA ALA A 71 -15.00 -2.22 2.29
C ALA A 71 -13.70 -1.90 3.04
N PHE A 72 -13.01 -0.80 2.68
CA PHE A 72 -11.70 -0.47 3.23
C PHE A 72 -11.75 -0.01 4.69
N ALA A 73 -12.87 0.55 5.12
CA ALA A 73 -13.12 0.88 6.52
C ALA A 73 -13.54 -0.34 7.36
N HIS A 74 -14.05 -1.39 6.72
CA HIS A 74 -14.64 -2.57 7.38
C HIS A 74 -14.03 -3.88 6.87
N PHE A 75 -12.75 -3.85 6.57
CA PHE A 75 -12.07 -4.95 5.89
C PHE A 75 -12.11 -6.28 6.68
N ASP A 76 -12.12 -6.18 8.00
CA ASP A 76 -12.26 -7.29 8.94
C ASP A 76 -13.67 -7.92 8.98
N GLN A 77 -14.67 -7.26 8.39
CA GLN A 77 -16.01 -7.84 8.22
C GLN A 77 -16.16 -8.62 6.89
N LEU A 78 -15.25 -8.37 5.94
CA LEU A 78 -15.24 -9.04 4.65
C LEU A 78 -14.29 -10.23 4.63
N TYR A 79 -13.16 -10.12 5.31
CA TYR A 79 -12.07 -11.10 5.24
C TYR A 79 -11.61 -11.54 6.63
N PRO A 80 -11.07 -12.77 6.76
CA PRO A 80 -10.48 -13.21 8.03
C PRO A 80 -9.24 -12.38 8.34
N THR A 81 -9.13 -11.96 9.59
CA THR A 81 -8.03 -11.14 10.08
C THR A 81 -7.54 -11.62 11.44
N ALA A 82 -6.26 -11.35 11.73
CA ALA A 82 -5.71 -11.43 13.08
C ALA A 82 -5.70 -10.04 13.71
N THR A 83 -6.00 -9.95 14.99
CA THR A 83 -5.90 -8.70 15.75
C THR A 83 -4.45 -8.39 16.08
N VAL A 84 -4.03 -7.16 15.82
CA VAL A 84 -2.81 -6.55 16.36
C VAL A 84 -3.24 -5.67 17.52
N ALA A 85 -3.13 -6.21 18.73
CA ALA A 85 -3.66 -5.57 19.93
C ALA A 85 -2.85 -4.34 20.34
N ALA A 86 -3.52 -3.22 20.61
CA ALA A 86 -2.97 -2.06 21.30
C ALA A 86 -2.90 -2.34 22.82
N SER A 87 -2.18 -1.49 23.56
CA SER A 87 -2.11 -1.61 25.02
C SER A 87 -3.42 -1.20 25.73
N GLY A 88 -4.27 -0.43 25.05
CA GLY A 88 -5.42 0.24 25.64
C GLY A 88 -5.06 1.50 26.46
N GLU A 89 -3.80 1.87 26.50
CA GLU A 89 -3.25 3.03 27.23
C GLU A 89 -2.60 4.05 26.28
N GLY A 90 -2.93 3.98 24.98
CA GLY A 90 -2.40 4.88 23.98
C GLY A 90 -2.87 6.32 24.23
N GLU A 91 -1.91 7.23 24.36
CA GLU A 91 -2.19 8.66 24.49
C GLU A 91 -2.17 9.32 23.12
N PRO A 92 -3.07 10.29 22.84
CA PRO A 92 -3.00 11.07 21.62
C PRO A 92 -1.64 11.73 21.44
N LEU A 93 -1.17 11.87 20.19
CA LEU A 93 0.04 12.63 19.90
C LEU A 93 -0.13 14.08 20.37
N PRO A 94 0.94 14.73 20.88
CA PRO A 94 0.92 16.15 21.14
C PRO A 94 0.45 16.93 19.91
N ALA A 95 -0.22 18.05 20.08
CA ALA A 95 -0.71 18.86 18.98
C ALA A 95 -0.22 20.29 19.08
N THR A 96 0.29 20.82 17.97
CA THR A 96 0.67 22.22 17.76
C THR A 96 0.07 22.68 16.44
N PRO A 97 -1.27 22.93 16.39
CA PRO A 97 -1.97 23.18 15.15
C PRO A 97 -1.43 24.40 14.39
N ALA A 98 -1.29 24.24 13.08
CA ALA A 98 -0.91 25.31 12.16
C ALA A 98 -1.84 25.32 10.96
N ASP A 99 -2.07 26.50 10.40
CA ASP A 99 -2.79 26.62 9.14
C ASP A 99 -1.85 26.31 7.97
N LEU A 100 -2.04 25.17 7.35
CA LEU A 100 -1.30 24.71 6.18
C LEU A 100 -2.11 24.86 4.88
N SER A 101 -3.31 25.41 4.93
CA SER A 101 -4.26 25.48 3.82
C SER A 101 -3.74 26.21 2.59
N ALA A 102 -2.83 27.18 2.78
CA ALA A 102 -2.24 27.99 1.71
C ALA A 102 -1.05 27.32 0.98
N ILE A 103 -0.59 26.12 1.42
CA ILE A 103 0.44 25.38 0.69
C ILE A 103 -0.10 25.07 -0.70
N SER A 104 0.67 25.43 -1.72
CA SER A 104 0.29 25.25 -3.14
C SER A 104 1.14 24.15 -3.77
N PHE A 105 0.54 23.35 -4.63
CA PHE A 105 1.20 22.34 -5.44
C PHE A 105 0.52 22.18 -6.79
N SER A 106 1.15 21.45 -7.70
CA SER A 106 0.57 21.15 -9.01
C SER A 106 0.77 19.67 -9.32
N ALA A 107 -0.26 19.04 -9.84
CA ALA A 107 -0.25 17.68 -10.35
C ALA A 107 -0.99 17.64 -11.69
N ASP A 108 -0.49 16.91 -12.67
CA ASP A 108 -1.10 16.76 -14.01
C ASP A 108 -1.51 18.11 -14.63
N GLU A 109 -0.64 19.14 -14.51
CA GLU A 109 -0.84 20.51 -14.98
C GLU A 109 -1.98 21.29 -14.26
N VAL A 110 -2.57 20.71 -13.20
CA VAL A 110 -3.58 21.36 -12.37
C VAL A 110 -2.94 21.89 -11.09
N SER A 111 -3.21 23.14 -10.75
CA SER A 111 -2.74 23.76 -9.51
C SER A 111 -3.78 23.65 -8.42
N HIS A 112 -3.34 23.33 -7.22
CA HIS A 112 -4.17 23.18 -6.02
C HIS A 112 -3.59 24.01 -4.87
N THR A 113 -4.43 24.39 -3.95
CA THR A 113 -4.04 24.68 -2.57
C THR A 113 -4.36 23.47 -1.70
N LEU A 114 -3.59 23.26 -0.63
CA LEU A 114 -3.84 22.15 0.28
C LEU A 114 -5.27 22.21 0.85
N GLY A 115 -5.74 23.42 1.21
CA GLY A 115 -7.08 23.63 1.74
C GLY A 115 -8.20 23.21 0.77
N GLU A 116 -8.06 23.50 -0.53
CA GLU A 116 -9.00 23.06 -1.56
C GLU A 116 -8.91 21.55 -1.78
N TRP A 117 -7.69 21.01 -1.86
CA TRP A 117 -7.46 19.59 -2.12
C TRP A 117 -7.95 18.68 -0.98
N LEU A 118 -7.90 19.13 0.28
CA LEU A 118 -8.47 18.40 1.42
C LEU A 118 -9.99 18.13 1.28
N GLN A 119 -10.69 18.83 0.40
CA GLN A 119 -12.11 18.56 0.09
C GLN A 119 -12.29 17.46 -0.98
N ASN A 120 -11.20 16.88 -1.49
CA ASN A 120 -11.25 15.78 -2.44
C ASN A 120 -11.91 14.54 -1.81
N GLN A 121 -12.95 14.02 -2.44
CA GLN A 121 -13.73 12.88 -1.92
C GLN A 121 -12.94 11.55 -1.88
N GLN A 122 -11.80 11.49 -2.56
CA GLN A 122 -10.94 10.32 -2.54
C GLN A 122 -9.97 10.32 -1.36
N LEU A 123 -9.74 11.47 -0.77
CA LEU A 123 -8.98 11.60 0.47
C LEU A 123 -9.87 11.29 1.66
N MET A 124 -9.55 10.22 2.38
CA MET A 124 -10.29 9.81 3.57
C MET A 124 -9.72 10.43 4.83
N GLY A 125 -8.43 10.65 4.88
CA GLY A 125 -7.76 11.33 5.99
C GLY A 125 -6.32 11.71 5.64
N LEU A 126 -5.86 12.81 6.22
CA LEU A 126 -4.48 13.29 6.15
C LEU A 126 -4.04 13.81 7.51
N ILE A 127 -2.87 13.39 7.98
CA ILE A 127 -2.25 13.88 9.20
C ILE A 127 -0.82 14.33 8.91
N VAL A 128 -0.46 15.50 9.43
CA VAL A 128 0.88 16.07 9.34
C VAL A 128 1.47 16.17 10.74
N VAL A 129 2.58 15.49 10.97
CA VAL A 129 3.29 15.45 12.25
C VAL A 129 4.70 16.01 12.06
N LYS A 130 4.98 17.13 12.70
CA LYS A 130 6.28 17.82 12.69
C LYS A 130 6.87 17.82 14.10
N ASP A 131 8.12 17.39 14.22
CA ASP A 131 8.82 17.32 15.54
C ASP A 131 8.02 16.53 16.60
N GLY A 132 7.34 15.47 16.15
CA GLY A 132 6.53 14.62 17.03
C GLY A 132 5.16 15.20 17.43
N ALA A 133 4.77 16.38 16.93
CA ALA A 133 3.49 17.01 17.23
C ALA A 133 2.61 17.13 15.99
N VAL A 134 1.30 16.89 16.14
CA VAL A 134 0.31 17.04 15.07
C VAL A 134 0.13 18.51 14.74
N MET A 135 0.49 18.88 13.52
CA MET A 135 0.29 20.22 12.97
C MET A 135 -1.06 20.36 12.29
N MET A 136 -1.54 19.33 11.64
CA MET A 136 -2.81 19.27 10.93
C MET A 136 -3.35 17.86 10.93
N GLU A 137 -4.64 17.74 11.05
CA GLU A 137 -5.38 16.49 10.97
C GLU A 137 -6.70 16.73 10.25
N HIS A 138 -6.98 15.96 9.22
CA HIS A 138 -8.19 16.07 8.40
C HIS A 138 -8.81 14.70 8.19
N TYR A 139 -10.15 14.64 8.27
CA TYR A 139 -10.94 13.45 8.00
C TYR A 139 -12.08 13.78 7.05
N ALA A 140 -12.38 12.89 6.13
CA ALA A 140 -13.60 12.95 5.33
C ALA A 140 -14.85 12.88 6.23
N PRO A 141 -16.02 13.40 5.79
CA PRO A 141 -17.21 13.46 6.64
C PRO A 141 -17.70 12.12 7.19
N ASP A 142 -17.44 11.03 6.50
CA ASP A 142 -17.79 9.65 6.88
C ASP A 142 -16.60 8.83 7.39
N HIS A 143 -15.50 9.49 7.75
CA HIS A 143 -14.31 8.88 8.29
C HIS A 143 -13.94 9.55 9.61
N ALA A 144 -13.77 8.79 10.68
CA ALA A 144 -13.54 9.30 12.02
C ALA A 144 -12.12 8.95 12.50
N ILE A 145 -11.74 9.55 13.62
CA ILE A 145 -10.43 9.36 14.25
C ILE A 145 -10.14 7.90 14.63
N ASP A 146 -11.17 7.14 14.96
CA ASP A 146 -11.14 5.72 15.31
C ASP A 146 -11.41 4.80 14.11
N SER A 147 -11.68 5.36 12.93
CA SER A 147 -11.89 4.57 11.72
C SER A 147 -10.59 3.94 11.25
N ARG A 148 -10.59 2.61 11.14
CA ARG A 148 -9.51 1.89 10.46
C ARG A 148 -9.63 2.06 8.96
N TRP A 149 -8.51 1.94 8.28
CA TRP A 149 -8.43 1.93 6.83
C TRP A 149 -7.38 0.92 6.38
N VAL A 150 -7.69 0.13 5.35
CA VAL A 150 -6.76 -0.89 4.86
C VAL A 150 -5.53 -0.24 4.22
N THR A 151 -4.36 -0.72 4.58
CA THR A 151 -3.07 -0.14 4.19
C THR A 151 -2.57 -0.60 2.82
N PHE A 152 -3.10 -1.72 2.30
CA PHE A 152 -2.49 -2.40 1.16
C PHE A 152 -0.97 -2.55 1.33
N SER A 153 -0.21 -2.09 0.35
CA SER A 153 1.24 -2.31 0.31
C SER A 153 2.06 -1.51 1.33
N VAL A 154 1.47 -0.58 2.10
CA VAL A 154 2.11 -0.02 3.30
C VAL A 154 2.52 -1.13 4.27
N THR A 155 1.77 -2.22 4.33
CA THR A 155 2.09 -3.43 5.11
C THR A 155 3.50 -3.96 4.81
N LYS A 156 3.99 -3.85 3.58
CA LYS A 156 5.33 -4.31 3.20
C LYS A 156 6.43 -3.63 4.02
N SER A 157 6.28 -2.34 4.27
CA SER A 157 7.22 -1.57 5.09
C SER A 157 7.15 -2.00 6.56
N VAL A 158 5.96 -2.30 7.07
CA VAL A 158 5.78 -2.86 8.42
C VAL A 158 6.45 -4.23 8.53
N THR A 159 6.24 -5.11 7.55
CA THR A 159 6.89 -6.43 7.52
C THR A 159 8.43 -6.30 7.48
N SER A 160 8.95 -5.30 6.75
CA SER A 160 10.38 -4.99 6.74
C SER A 160 10.89 -4.55 8.12
N LEU A 161 10.15 -3.69 8.83
CA LEU A 161 10.47 -3.32 10.22
C LEU A 161 10.51 -4.56 11.13
N LEU A 162 9.59 -5.50 10.95
CA LEU A 162 9.58 -6.75 11.72
C LEU A 162 10.75 -7.69 11.39
N ILE A 163 11.26 -7.69 10.18
CA ILE A 163 12.53 -8.37 9.86
C ILE A 163 13.68 -7.71 10.65
N GLY A 164 13.72 -6.38 10.68
CA GLY A 164 14.67 -5.65 11.54
C GLY A 164 14.54 -6.03 13.00
N ALA A 165 13.32 -6.11 13.51
CA ALA A 165 13.07 -6.54 14.89
C ALA A 165 13.53 -7.99 15.14
N ALA A 166 13.28 -8.90 14.21
CA ALA A 166 13.72 -10.28 14.31
C ALA A 166 15.26 -10.42 14.27
N ILE A 167 15.95 -9.55 13.53
CA ILE A 167 17.43 -9.47 13.58
C ILE A 167 17.90 -8.93 14.93
N HIS A 168 17.26 -7.87 15.42
CA HIS A 168 17.59 -7.28 16.72
C HIS A 168 17.38 -8.27 17.87
N ASP A 169 16.35 -9.10 17.79
CA ASP A 169 16.03 -10.13 18.79
C ASP A 169 16.88 -11.42 18.63
N GLY A 170 17.67 -11.52 17.54
CA GLY A 170 18.54 -12.68 17.27
C GLY A 170 17.82 -13.88 16.66
N TYR A 171 16.60 -13.73 16.13
CA TYR A 171 15.88 -14.76 15.40
C TYR A 171 16.38 -14.90 13.95
N ILE A 172 16.88 -13.85 13.37
CA ILE A 172 17.52 -13.77 12.07
C ILE A 172 18.93 -13.25 12.29
N ASP A 173 19.96 -13.94 11.75
CA ASP A 173 21.35 -13.52 11.99
C ASP A 173 21.72 -12.30 11.13
N SER A 174 21.27 -12.26 9.87
CA SER A 174 21.63 -11.21 8.92
C SER A 174 20.66 -11.16 7.74
N VAL A 175 20.55 -9.98 7.11
CA VAL A 175 19.90 -9.84 5.79
C VAL A 175 20.63 -10.59 4.67
N ASP A 176 21.89 -10.97 4.89
CA ASP A 176 22.69 -11.77 3.95
C ASP A 176 22.44 -13.28 4.07
N ASP A 177 21.67 -13.71 5.06
CA ASP A 177 21.28 -15.11 5.19
C ASP A 177 20.53 -15.58 3.94
N PRO A 178 20.83 -16.80 3.45
CA PRO A 178 20.02 -17.40 2.41
C PRO A 178 18.62 -17.73 2.94
N ILE A 179 17.59 -17.43 2.16
CA ILE A 179 16.21 -17.65 2.60
C ILE A 179 15.89 -19.12 2.89
N VAL A 180 16.62 -20.06 2.29
CA VAL A 180 16.49 -21.50 2.57
C VAL A 180 16.84 -21.88 4.00
N LYS A 181 17.58 -21.06 4.72
CA LYS A 181 17.85 -21.26 6.15
C LYS A 181 16.54 -21.23 6.96
N TYR A 182 15.59 -20.40 6.56
CA TYR A 182 14.28 -20.23 7.20
C TYR A 182 13.18 -21.00 6.48
N LEU A 183 13.31 -21.19 5.15
CA LEU A 183 12.35 -21.86 4.29
C LEU A 183 13.01 -22.99 3.49
N PRO A 184 13.37 -24.14 4.14
CA PRO A 184 14.10 -25.23 3.49
C PRO A 184 13.37 -25.81 2.27
N ARG A 185 12.04 -25.66 2.20
CA ARG A 185 11.24 -26.14 1.07
C ARG A 185 11.56 -25.45 -0.26
N LEU A 186 12.24 -24.30 -0.22
CA LEU A 186 12.70 -23.59 -1.41
C LEU A 186 14.05 -24.13 -1.93
N ALA A 187 14.69 -25.06 -1.23
CA ALA A 187 15.91 -25.69 -1.70
C ALA A 187 15.68 -26.37 -3.06
N GLY A 188 16.57 -26.09 -4.01
CA GLY A 188 16.44 -26.59 -5.38
C GLY A 188 15.62 -25.71 -6.33
N SER A 189 14.88 -24.73 -5.82
CA SER A 189 14.24 -23.69 -6.64
C SER A 189 15.20 -22.54 -6.94
N GLU A 190 14.85 -21.67 -7.89
CA GLU A 190 15.62 -20.46 -8.17
C GLU A 190 15.62 -19.50 -6.98
N TYR A 191 14.53 -19.43 -6.19
CA TYR A 191 14.49 -18.67 -4.94
C TYR A 191 15.47 -19.19 -3.89
N GLY A 192 15.81 -20.47 -3.90
CA GLY A 192 16.76 -21.05 -2.96
C GLY A 192 18.16 -20.42 -2.97
N ARG A 193 18.49 -19.65 -4.00
CA ARG A 193 19.75 -18.91 -4.14
C ARG A 193 19.65 -17.45 -3.67
N SER A 194 18.46 -17.00 -3.25
CA SER A 194 18.23 -15.62 -2.82
C SER A 194 18.51 -15.45 -1.34
N ARG A 195 18.98 -14.25 -0.98
CA ARG A 195 19.16 -13.81 0.41
C ARG A 195 17.91 -13.08 0.90
N VAL A 196 17.83 -12.86 2.19
CA VAL A 196 16.77 -12.02 2.80
C VAL A 196 16.80 -10.61 2.19
N SER A 197 17.98 -10.02 1.99
CA SER A 197 18.13 -8.71 1.35
C SER A 197 17.59 -8.66 -0.09
N ASP A 198 17.77 -9.73 -0.87
CA ASP A 198 17.32 -9.77 -2.26
C ASP A 198 15.78 -9.68 -2.36
N ILE A 199 15.06 -10.37 -1.46
CA ILE A 199 13.59 -10.31 -1.41
C ILE A 199 13.08 -9.03 -0.71
N LEU A 200 13.82 -8.45 0.24
CA LEU A 200 13.50 -7.15 0.83
C LEU A 200 13.59 -6.04 -0.22
N GLN A 201 14.57 -6.08 -1.08
CA GLN A 201 14.80 -5.09 -2.16
C GLN A 201 13.97 -5.36 -3.41
N MET A 202 13.18 -6.43 -3.47
CA MET A 202 12.49 -6.86 -4.70
C MET A 202 13.46 -7.02 -5.88
N SER A 203 14.60 -7.62 -5.62
CA SER A 203 15.68 -7.81 -6.60
C SER A 203 16.16 -9.26 -6.66
N SER A 204 15.27 -10.23 -6.45
CA SER A 204 15.60 -11.65 -6.54
C SER A 204 16.07 -12.07 -7.94
N GLY A 205 15.68 -11.32 -8.97
CA GLY A 205 15.92 -11.68 -10.37
C GLY A 205 14.98 -12.76 -10.91
N ILE A 206 13.90 -13.09 -10.18
CA ILE A 206 12.87 -14.04 -10.62
C ILE A 206 11.84 -13.30 -11.47
N ALA A 207 11.34 -13.97 -12.52
CA ALA A 207 10.27 -13.44 -13.36
C ALA A 207 8.99 -13.23 -12.53
N TRP A 208 8.34 -12.09 -12.73
CA TRP A 208 7.10 -11.74 -12.06
C TRP A 208 6.36 -10.64 -12.84
N ASN A 209 5.03 -10.79 -12.98
CA ASN A 209 4.13 -9.80 -13.55
C ASN A 209 3.25 -9.19 -12.44
N GLU A 210 3.45 -7.91 -12.12
CA GLU A 210 2.68 -7.16 -11.11
C GLU A 210 1.60 -6.27 -11.77
N ASP A 211 1.10 -6.62 -12.95
CA ASP A 211 0.02 -5.86 -13.60
C ASP A 211 -1.31 -6.09 -12.88
N TYR A 212 -1.80 -5.05 -12.19
CA TYR A 212 -3.04 -5.10 -11.42
C TYR A 212 -4.31 -5.11 -12.28
N GLU A 213 -4.22 -4.79 -13.56
CA GLU A 213 -5.36 -4.78 -14.50
C GLU A 213 -5.46 -6.08 -15.29
N ASP A 214 -4.39 -6.88 -15.32
CA ASP A 214 -4.35 -8.17 -15.99
C ASP A 214 -4.78 -9.31 -15.05
N PRO A 215 -5.96 -9.94 -15.24
CA PRO A 215 -6.41 -11.06 -14.40
C PRO A 215 -5.52 -12.31 -14.51
N GLU A 216 -4.69 -12.39 -15.56
CA GLU A 216 -3.76 -13.50 -15.76
C GLU A 216 -2.36 -13.20 -15.20
N SER A 217 -2.15 -12.02 -14.62
CA SER A 217 -0.87 -11.65 -14.01
C SER A 217 -0.52 -12.52 -12.80
N ASP A 218 0.76 -12.56 -12.45
CA ASP A 218 1.21 -13.27 -11.26
C ASP A 218 0.61 -12.67 -9.99
N VAL A 219 0.49 -11.34 -9.92
CA VAL A 219 -0.11 -10.68 -8.76
C VAL A 219 -1.59 -11.04 -8.60
N ALA A 220 -2.34 -11.15 -9.67
CA ALA A 220 -3.74 -11.58 -9.62
C ALA A 220 -3.88 -13.02 -9.10
N ARG A 221 -2.95 -13.90 -9.49
CA ARG A 221 -2.98 -15.33 -9.15
C ARG A 221 -2.38 -15.65 -7.79
N ALA A 222 -1.41 -14.87 -7.31
CA ALA A 222 -0.57 -15.26 -6.18
C ALA A 222 -0.47 -14.23 -5.05
N ALA A 223 -1.06 -13.04 -5.18
CA ALA A 223 -0.96 -11.99 -4.15
C ALA A 223 -1.52 -12.40 -2.77
N ALA A 224 -2.49 -13.30 -2.75
CA ALA A 224 -3.10 -13.80 -1.52
C ALA A 224 -2.52 -15.13 -1.03
N LEU A 225 -1.56 -15.72 -1.74
CA LEU A 225 -0.97 -17.00 -1.36
C LEU A 225 0.02 -16.85 -0.20
N ASN A 226 0.01 -17.85 0.68
CA ASN A 226 0.98 -18.04 1.75
C ASN A 226 1.33 -19.52 1.93
N GLY A 227 2.30 -19.80 2.80
CA GLY A 227 2.66 -21.16 3.19
C GLY A 227 3.12 -22.02 1.99
N VAL A 228 2.59 -23.24 1.93
CA VAL A 228 2.95 -24.21 0.88
C VAL A 228 2.51 -23.76 -0.50
N ALA A 229 1.31 -23.18 -0.61
CA ALA A 229 0.78 -22.69 -1.90
C ALA A 229 1.69 -21.60 -2.50
N LEU A 230 2.11 -20.63 -1.69
CA LEU A 230 3.05 -19.59 -2.10
C LEU A 230 4.38 -20.17 -2.55
N THR A 231 4.99 -21.03 -1.74
CA THR A 231 6.31 -21.59 -2.06
C THR A 231 6.27 -22.48 -3.29
N ASN A 232 5.17 -23.21 -3.52
CA ASN A 232 4.99 -24.01 -4.75
C ASN A 232 4.87 -23.10 -5.98
N TYR A 233 4.07 -22.02 -5.90
CA TYR A 233 3.95 -21.08 -6.99
C TYR A 233 5.30 -20.44 -7.35
N LEU A 234 5.97 -19.89 -6.35
CA LEU A 234 7.26 -19.21 -6.53
C LEU A 234 8.37 -20.15 -7.01
N SER A 235 8.36 -21.42 -6.57
CA SER A 235 9.36 -22.41 -6.99
C SER A 235 9.28 -22.77 -8.48
N ALA A 236 8.14 -22.52 -9.12
CA ALA A 236 7.94 -22.77 -10.55
C ALA A 236 8.42 -21.62 -11.44
N LEU A 237 8.70 -20.43 -10.87
CA LEU A 237 9.06 -19.25 -11.63
C LEU A 237 10.55 -19.28 -12.02
N PRO A 238 10.89 -18.92 -13.28
CA PRO A 238 12.26 -18.90 -13.75
C PRO A 238 13.01 -17.66 -13.28
N ARG A 239 14.33 -17.81 -13.10
CA ARG A 239 15.24 -16.67 -12.92
C ARG A 239 15.55 -16.02 -14.26
N VAL A 240 15.39 -14.70 -14.35
CA VAL A 240 15.64 -13.91 -15.57
C VAL A 240 16.80 -12.91 -15.40
N ALA A 241 17.30 -12.72 -14.18
CA ALA A 241 18.48 -11.90 -13.87
C ALA A 241 19.19 -12.46 -12.64
N PRO A 242 20.49 -12.15 -12.42
CA PRO A 242 21.16 -12.44 -11.16
C PRO A 242 20.43 -11.76 -9.97
N ALA A 243 20.45 -12.43 -8.81
CA ALA A 243 19.91 -11.84 -7.58
C ALA A 243 20.66 -10.56 -7.22
N GLY A 244 19.93 -9.54 -6.84
CA GLY A 244 20.46 -8.22 -6.49
C GLY A 244 20.73 -7.30 -7.68
N ASP A 245 20.58 -7.72 -8.93
CA ASP A 245 20.96 -6.93 -10.10
C ASP A 245 19.80 -6.09 -10.68
N ARG A 246 18.56 -6.51 -10.48
CA ARG A 246 17.41 -5.89 -11.10
C ARG A 246 16.26 -5.78 -10.11
N PHE A 247 15.74 -4.57 -9.94
CA PHE A 247 14.49 -4.33 -9.26
C PHE A 247 13.30 -4.81 -10.12
N ASN A 248 12.38 -5.53 -9.50
CA ASN A 248 11.08 -5.88 -10.08
C ASN A 248 10.07 -5.98 -8.94
N TYR A 249 9.15 -5.01 -8.86
CA TYR A 249 8.16 -5.00 -7.79
C TYR A 249 7.38 -6.31 -7.77
N ASN A 250 7.31 -6.96 -6.61
CA ASN A 250 6.78 -8.32 -6.46
C ASN A 250 6.08 -8.49 -5.11
N THR A 251 4.75 -8.50 -5.14
CA THR A 251 3.94 -8.67 -3.93
C THR A 251 4.16 -10.04 -3.28
N ALA A 252 4.34 -11.10 -4.07
CA ALA A 252 4.56 -12.44 -3.51
C ALA A 252 5.92 -12.55 -2.79
N GLU A 253 6.96 -11.80 -3.19
CA GLU A 253 8.19 -11.71 -2.40
C GLU A 253 7.97 -11.07 -1.03
N SER A 254 7.02 -10.17 -0.90
CA SER A 254 6.67 -9.62 0.41
C SER A 254 5.92 -10.63 1.28
N ASN A 255 5.06 -11.47 0.68
CA ASN A 255 4.49 -12.61 1.38
C ASN A 255 5.58 -13.60 1.80
N LEU A 256 6.59 -13.80 0.94
CA LEU A 256 7.75 -14.64 1.26
C LEU A 256 8.58 -14.08 2.42
N VAL A 257 8.75 -12.75 2.49
CA VAL A 257 9.35 -12.08 3.67
C VAL A 257 8.55 -12.39 4.94
N GLY A 258 7.21 -12.35 4.87
CA GLY A 258 6.33 -12.76 5.97
C GLY A 258 6.52 -14.22 6.38
N GLU A 259 6.73 -15.14 5.42
CA GLU A 259 7.03 -16.55 5.72
C GLU A 259 8.40 -16.71 6.39
N VAL A 260 9.44 -16.00 5.91
CA VAL A 260 10.76 -15.96 6.56
C VAL A 260 10.64 -15.48 8.00
N LEU A 261 9.91 -14.36 8.22
CA LEU A 261 9.67 -13.81 9.55
C LEU A 261 9.04 -14.85 10.48
N ARG A 262 7.87 -15.40 10.13
CA ARG A 262 7.16 -16.38 10.97
C ARG A 262 7.96 -17.63 11.24
N SER A 263 8.69 -18.13 10.24
CA SER A 263 9.57 -19.28 10.41
C SER A 263 10.70 -18.98 11.40
N ALA A 264 11.31 -17.81 11.32
CA ALA A 264 12.40 -17.42 12.20
C ALA A 264 11.95 -17.21 13.65
N ILE A 265 10.85 -16.46 13.86
CA ILE A 265 10.35 -16.13 15.20
C ILE A 265 9.54 -17.28 15.85
N GLY A 266 9.11 -18.28 15.06
CA GLY A 266 8.34 -19.42 15.57
C GLY A 266 6.93 -19.11 16.05
N MET A 267 6.36 -17.95 15.64
CA MET A 267 5.02 -17.51 16.02
C MET A 267 4.35 -16.72 14.88
N SER A 268 3.06 -16.39 15.04
CA SER A 268 2.32 -15.52 14.13
C SER A 268 2.86 -14.09 14.13
N ALA A 269 2.75 -13.38 13.01
CA ALA A 269 3.32 -12.04 12.85
C ALA A 269 2.50 -10.96 13.60
N ALA A 270 1.17 -11.10 13.69
CA ALA A 270 0.32 -10.11 14.36
C ALA A 270 0.61 -9.98 15.87
N PRO A 271 0.72 -11.06 16.65
CA PRO A 271 1.18 -10.96 18.03
C PRO A 271 2.59 -10.40 18.19
N TYR A 272 3.50 -10.71 17.26
CA TYR A 272 4.86 -10.19 17.28
C TYR A 272 4.87 -8.68 16.99
N LEU A 273 4.11 -8.21 16.01
CA LEU A 273 3.91 -6.78 15.74
C LEU A 273 3.32 -6.06 16.95
N SER A 274 2.31 -6.68 17.61
CA SER A 274 1.69 -6.12 18.80
C SER A 274 2.72 -5.91 19.92
N GLN A 275 3.51 -6.93 20.23
CA GLN A 275 4.47 -6.90 21.33
C GLN A 275 5.68 -6.00 21.06
N LYS A 276 6.18 -5.99 19.81
CA LYS A 276 7.42 -5.29 19.48
C LYS A 276 7.22 -3.82 19.13
N ILE A 277 6.09 -3.50 18.50
CA ILE A 277 5.87 -2.16 17.93
C ILE A 277 4.54 -1.57 18.44
N TRP A 278 3.42 -2.26 18.26
CA TRP A 278 2.10 -1.67 18.42
C TRP A 278 1.84 -1.14 19.83
N GLN A 279 2.01 -1.99 20.83
CA GLN A 279 1.84 -1.62 22.22
C GLN A 279 2.88 -0.61 22.71
N PRO A 280 4.20 -0.86 22.53
CA PRO A 280 5.21 0.06 23.06
C PRO A 280 5.31 1.41 22.32
N MET A 281 4.81 1.50 21.07
CA MET A 281 4.64 2.79 20.39
C MET A 281 3.46 3.61 20.91
N GLY A 282 2.61 3.03 21.76
CA GLY A 282 1.40 3.69 22.26
C GLY A 282 0.35 3.86 21.17
N MET A 283 0.17 2.86 20.30
CA MET A 283 -0.90 2.88 19.31
C MET A 283 -2.25 3.04 20.00
N GLU A 284 -3.12 3.91 19.45
CA GLU A 284 -4.38 4.26 20.10
C GLU A 284 -5.44 3.19 19.97
N TYR A 285 -5.41 2.43 18.87
CA TYR A 285 -6.42 1.42 18.55
C TYR A 285 -5.79 0.11 18.08
N ASP A 286 -6.55 -0.97 18.28
CA ASP A 286 -6.20 -2.25 17.67
C ASP A 286 -6.19 -2.13 16.15
N ALA A 287 -5.20 -2.73 15.52
CA ALA A 287 -5.20 -2.97 14.10
C ALA A 287 -5.68 -4.39 13.79
N THR A 288 -6.00 -4.64 12.51
CA THR A 288 -6.25 -5.98 12.00
C THR A 288 -5.30 -6.29 10.86
N TRP A 289 -4.88 -7.54 10.73
CA TRP A 289 -4.00 -8.00 9.66
C TRP A 289 -4.65 -9.14 8.89
N LEU A 290 -4.80 -8.98 7.59
CA LEU A 290 -5.42 -9.96 6.70
C LEU A 290 -4.73 -11.34 6.81
N LEU A 291 -5.55 -12.37 6.98
CA LEU A 291 -5.13 -13.76 6.91
C LEU A 291 -5.45 -14.33 5.52
N SER A 292 -4.50 -15.03 4.94
CA SER A 292 -4.75 -15.76 3.71
C SER A 292 -5.58 -17.01 3.98
N LEU A 293 -6.49 -17.34 3.07
CA LEU A 293 -7.21 -18.59 3.09
C LEU A 293 -6.53 -19.60 2.14
N PRO A 294 -6.47 -20.88 2.51
CA PRO A 294 -6.91 -21.53 3.76
C PRO A 294 -5.82 -21.62 4.85
N SER A 295 -4.70 -20.89 4.75
CA SER A 295 -3.52 -21.12 5.60
C SER A 295 -3.58 -20.43 6.97
N ASP A 296 -4.54 -19.55 7.23
CA ASP A 296 -4.67 -18.74 8.45
C ASP A 296 -3.37 -17.99 8.82
N ARG A 297 -2.65 -17.49 7.79
CA ARG A 297 -1.38 -16.78 7.96
C ARG A 297 -1.51 -15.35 7.49
N GLU A 298 -0.88 -14.42 8.20
CA GLU A 298 -0.84 -13.01 7.82
C GLU A 298 -0.14 -12.85 6.47
N THR A 299 -0.70 -12.00 5.59
CA THR A 299 -0.13 -11.68 4.29
C THR A 299 0.98 -10.63 4.46
N GLY A 300 2.23 -11.00 4.23
CA GLY A 300 3.38 -10.10 4.43
C GLY A 300 3.39 -8.89 3.50
N GLY A 301 2.71 -8.96 2.36
CA GLY A 301 2.64 -7.90 1.37
C GLY A 301 1.40 -7.01 1.46
N CYS A 302 0.42 -7.37 2.27
CA CYS A 302 -0.89 -6.73 2.44
C CYS A 302 -1.49 -7.25 3.75
N CYS A 303 -2.45 -6.86 4.25
CA CYS A 303 -3.30 -5.71 4.34
C CYS A 303 -3.58 -5.53 5.83
N ILE A 304 -2.78 -4.72 6.48
CA ILE A 304 -3.07 -4.24 7.83
C ILE A 304 -4.15 -3.17 7.68
N SER A 305 -5.11 -3.11 8.61
CA SER A 305 -6.05 -2.00 8.72
C SER A 305 -5.82 -1.30 10.04
N ALA A 306 -5.55 0.00 9.99
CA ALA A 306 -5.22 0.80 11.16
C ALA A 306 -5.80 2.21 11.06
N THR A 307 -5.83 2.94 12.18
CA THR A 307 -6.26 4.34 12.21
C THR A 307 -5.20 5.27 11.62
N LEU A 308 -5.60 6.45 11.22
CA LEU A 308 -4.71 7.43 10.60
C LEU A 308 -3.55 7.84 11.53
N ARG A 309 -3.83 8.03 12.81
CA ARG A 309 -2.82 8.38 13.81
C ARG A 309 -1.82 7.24 14.04
N ASP A 310 -2.29 6.00 13.97
CA ASP A 310 -1.42 4.84 14.11
C ASP A 310 -0.55 4.62 12.84
N TYR A 311 -1.04 5.00 11.65
CA TYR A 311 -0.19 5.12 10.46
C TYR A 311 0.95 6.13 10.71
N ALA A 312 0.63 7.31 11.25
CA ALA A 312 1.64 8.32 11.54
C ALA A 312 2.68 7.82 12.55
N ARG A 313 2.27 7.06 13.58
CA ARG A 313 3.20 6.46 14.55
C ARG A 313 4.16 5.45 13.93
N LEU A 314 3.73 4.68 12.93
CA LEU A 314 4.64 3.83 12.16
C LEU A 314 5.70 4.67 11.43
N GLY A 315 5.31 5.82 10.87
CA GLY A 315 6.23 6.78 10.27
C GLY A 315 7.20 7.38 11.29
N LEU A 316 6.72 7.73 12.48
CA LEU A 316 7.56 8.24 13.57
C LEU A 316 8.59 7.20 14.05
N LEU A 317 8.20 5.93 14.13
CA LEU A 317 9.13 4.84 14.44
C LEU A 317 10.24 4.72 13.37
N ALA A 318 9.87 4.80 12.10
CA ALA A 318 10.83 4.77 11.01
C ALA A 318 11.75 6.00 11.03
N LEU A 319 11.21 7.20 11.26
CA LEU A 319 11.96 8.45 11.41
C LEU A 319 12.98 8.36 12.55
N ALA A 320 12.62 7.70 13.65
CA ALA A 320 13.47 7.50 14.82
C ALA A 320 14.44 6.30 14.69
N ASP A 321 14.64 5.74 13.49
CA ASP A 321 15.47 4.54 13.26
C ASP A 321 15.11 3.37 14.20
N GLY A 322 13.79 3.17 14.42
CA GLY A 322 13.28 2.08 15.25
C GLY A 322 13.49 2.27 16.76
N VAL A 323 13.63 3.49 17.22
CA VAL A 323 13.67 3.83 18.65
C VAL A 323 12.26 4.21 19.12
N LEU A 324 11.76 3.51 20.11
CA LEU A 324 10.47 3.73 20.74
C LEU A 324 10.45 5.02 21.57
N PRO A 325 9.28 5.56 21.95
CA PRO A 325 9.17 6.78 22.75
C PRO A 325 9.89 6.70 24.13
N ASP A 326 10.01 5.50 24.70
CA ASP A 326 10.72 5.26 25.97
C ASP A 326 12.25 5.14 25.80
N GLY A 327 12.76 5.28 24.57
CA GLY A 327 14.18 5.13 24.23
C GLY A 327 14.63 3.71 23.93
N THR A 328 13.75 2.72 24.02
CA THR A 328 14.05 1.32 23.67
C THR A 328 14.20 1.17 22.15
N ARG A 329 15.24 0.52 21.70
CA ARG A 329 15.46 0.20 20.29
C ARG A 329 14.82 -1.15 19.94
N VAL A 330 14.09 -1.22 18.84
CA VAL A 330 13.41 -2.46 18.40
C VAL A 330 13.95 -3.03 17.09
N VAL A 331 14.79 -2.29 16.38
CA VAL A 331 15.53 -2.76 15.19
C VAL A 331 17.02 -2.47 15.36
N PRO A 332 17.95 -3.09 14.62
CA PRO A 332 19.37 -2.75 14.70
C PRO A 332 19.62 -1.25 14.42
N GLU A 333 20.60 -0.66 15.06
CA GLU A 333 21.05 0.70 14.78
C GLU A 333 21.42 0.83 13.29
N GLY A 334 20.95 1.89 12.64
CA GLY A 334 21.12 2.11 11.21
C GLY A 334 20.23 1.26 10.31
N TRP A 335 19.20 0.59 10.89
CA TRP A 335 18.27 -0.21 10.10
C TRP A 335 17.55 0.62 9.03
N MET A 336 17.12 1.84 9.37
CA MET A 336 16.46 2.70 8.40
C MET A 336 17.43 3.26 7.37
N ALA A 337 18.68 3.52 7.72
CA ALA A 337 19.71 3.88 6.75
C ALA A 337 19.94 2.75 5.73
N ALA A 338 20.00 1.49 6.18
CA ALA A 338 20.08 0.33 5.30
C ALA A 338 18.80 0.17 4.46
N SER A 339 17.62 0.35 5.11
CA SER A 339 16.31 0.21 4.46
C SER A 339 16.05 1.27 3.40
N THR A 340 16.67 2.43 3.49
CA THR A 340 16.57 3.54 2.53
C THR A 340 17.78 3.64 1.60
N THR A 341 18.64 2.63 1.59
CA THR A 341 19.68 2.48 0.58
C THR A 341 19.06 1.90 -0.69
N PRO A 342 19.27 2.54 -1.86
CA PRO A 342 18.68 2.10 -3.12
C PRO A 342 18.97 0.64 -3.47
N SER A 343 17.96 -0.02 -4.01
CA SER A 343 18.13 -1.32 -4.68
C SER A 343 19.07 -1.18 -5.86
N LYS A 344 19.87 -2.20 -6.12
CA LYS A 344 20.73 -2.22 -7.30
C LYS A 344 19.89 -2.13 -8.58
N GLY A 345 20.21 -1.20 -9.43
CA GLY A 345 19.50 -0.97 -10.71
C GLY A 345 18.22 -0.13 -10.63
N TYR A 346 17.85 0.38 -9.43
CA TYR A 346 16.73 1.31 -9.25
C TYR A 346 16.86 2.14 -7.99
N ASP A 347 17.00 3.45 -8.16
CA ASP A 347 17.25 4.38 -7.05
C ASP A 347 16.01 4.68 -6.19
N GLY A 348 14.83 4.31 -6.65
CA GLY A 348 13.56 4.65 -6.02
C GLY A 348 13.04 3.63 -4.99
N TYR A 349 13.80 2.57 -4.63
CA TYR A 349 13.33 1.54 -3.72
C TYR A 349 14.45 0.90 -2.89
N GLY A 350 14.15 0.66 -1.61
CA GLY A 350 15.06 0.00 -0.67
C GLY A 350 14.44 -1.27 -0.05
N TYR A 351 14.57 -1.48 1.26
CA TYR A 351 13.94 -2.61 1.97
C TYR A 351 12.45 -2.35 2.21
N LYS A 352 11.64 -2.50 1.15
CA LYS A 352 10.18 -2.25 1.16
C LYS A 352 9.80 -0.79 1.43
N TRP A 353 10.69 0.15 1.17
CA TRP A 353 10.44 1.59 1.24
C TRP A 353 10.67 2.23 -0.12
N TRP A 354 9.76 3.11 -0.53
CA TRP A 354 9.92 3.99 -1.67
C TRP A 354 10.85 5.14 -1.31
N LEU A 355 11.78 5.48 -2.20
CA LEU A 355 12.81 6.50 -1.97
C LEU A 355 12.57 7.68 -2.91
N TYR A 356 12.50 8.89 -2.34
CA TYR A 356 12.24 10.12 -3.09
C TYR A 356 13.48 11.03 -3.15
N GLY A 357 14.61 10.60 -2.61
CA GLY A 357 15.85 11.36 -2.50
C GLY A 357 15.87 12.34 -1.32
N ASP A 358 17.03 12.89 -1.04
CA ASP A 358 17.27 13.94 -0.03
C ASP A 358 16.74 13.59 1.38
N GLY A 359 16.78 12.31 1.77
CA GLY A 359 16.28 11.86 3.07
C GLY A 359 14.77 11.70 3.14
N ARG A 360 14.07 11.79 2.01
CA ARG A 360 12.62 11.52 1.88
C ARG A 360 12.40 10.09 1.45
N TYR A 361 11.51 9.41 2.14
CA TYR A 361 11.09 8.04 1.80
C TYR A 361 9.67 7.78 2.28
N GLY A 362 9.07 6.68 1.86
CA GLY A 362 7.71 6.38 2.27
C GLY A 362 7.26 4.95 2.01
N ALA A 363 6.11 4.63 2.59
CA ALA A 363 5.34 3.43 2.34
C ALA A 363 4.08 3.81 1.54
N ARG A 364 3.71 2.99 0.56
CA ARG A 364 2.62 3.30 -0.37
C ARG A 364 1.67 2.11 -0.53
N GLY A 365 0.38 2.42 -0.59
CA GLY A 365 -0.66 1.48 -1.01
C GLY A 365 -1.24 1.87 -2.37
N VAL A 366 -1.75 0.89 -3.10
CA VAL A 366 -2.17 1.04 -4.51
C VAL A 366 -3.29 2.08 -4.74
N PHE A 367 -4.08 2.42 -3.73
CA PHE A 367 -5.16 3.42 -3.84
C PHE A 367 -4.82 4.74 -3.14
N GLY A 368 -3.53 5.03 -2.90
CA GLY A 368 -3.07 6.28 -2.31
C GLY A 368 -2.94 6.24 -0.77
N GLN A 369 -2.96 5.06 -0.16
CA GLN A 369 -2.54 4.96 1.25
C GLN A 369 -1.05 5.30 1.33
N ALA A 370 -0.68 6.12 2.30
CA ALA A 370 0.70 6.60 2.40
C ALA A 370 1.16 6.81 3.83
N ILE A 371 2.45 6.52 4.04
CA ILE A 371 3.26 7.08 5.12
C ILE A 371 4.46 7.72 4.43
N PHE A 372 4.63 9.01 4.60
CA PHE A 372 5.74 9.78 4.06
C PHE A 372 6.61 10.29 5.19
N VAL A 373 7.92 10.14 5.06
CA VAL A 373 8.92 10.54 6.04
C VAL A 373 9.94 11.45 5.39
N ASP A 374 10.22 12.57 6.04
CA ASP A 374 11.31 13.49 5.68
C ASP A 374 12.24 13.67 6.89
N THR A 375 13.43 13.09 6.77
CA THR A 375 14.41 13.12 7.87
C THR A 375 15.00 14.50 8.12
N ALA A 376 15.17 15.31 7.06
CA ALA A 376 15.72 16.66 7.19
C ALA A 376 14.72 17.61 7.87
N ALA A 377 13.44 17.48 7.53
CA ALA A 377 12.38 18.28 8.15
C ALA A 377 11.81 17.68 9.44
N ASN A 378 12.32 16.54 9.93
CA ASN A 378 11.75 15.81 11.07
C ASN A 378 10.20 15.71 10.97
N LEU A 379 9.75 15.26 9.81
CA LEU A 379 8.34 15.30 9.36
C LEU A 379 7.82 13.90 9.01
N VAL A 380 6.61 13.63 9.43
CA VAL A 380 5.81 12.49 8.97
C VAL A 380 4.47 13.00 8.44
N VAL A 381 4.05 12.51 7.28
CA VAL A 381 2.70 12.72 6.76
C VAL A 381 2.09 11.35 6.49
N ALA A 382 0.88 11.10 6.95
CA ALA A 382 0.16 9.88 6.65
C ALA A 382 -1.18 10.17 5.99
N ALA A 383 -1.62 9.29 5.10
CA ALA A 383 -2.86 9.44 4.37
C ALA A 383 -3.65 8.14 4.27
N HIS A 384 -4.95 8.24 4.49
CA HIS A 384 -5.98 7.29 4.08
C HIS A 384 -6.59 7.78 2.77
N SER A 385 -6.62 6.95 1.75
CA SER A 385 -7.09 7.33 0.43
C SER A 385 -7.85 6.21 -0.27
N ASN A 386 -8.69 6.61 -1.23
CA ASN A 386 -9.48 5.74 -2.09
C ASN A 386 -9.39 6.24 -3.53
N GLY A 387 -8.18 6.18 -4.11
CA GLY A 387 -7.91 6.58 -5.50
C GLY A 387 -8.81 5.89 -6.52
N GLN A 388 -8.95 6.43 -7.71
CA GLN A 388 -9.87 5.94 -8.74
C GLN A 388 -9.54 4.51 -9.18
N THR A 389 -8.26 4.26 -9.43
CA THR A 389 -7.73 2.97 -9.88
C THR A 389 -6.52 2.57 -9.04
N ALA A 390 -6.12 1.31 -9.12
CA ALA A 390 -4.90 0.85 -8.48
C ALA A 390 -3.67 1.50 -9.13
N SER A 391 -2.74 1.96 -8.32
CA SER A 391 -1.44 2.56 -8.67
C SER A 391 -1.51 3.89 -9.41
N ASP A 392 -1.78 3.89 -10.70
CA ASP A 392 -1.75 5.09 -11.54
C ASP A 392 -3.12 5.76 -11.59
N SER A 393 -3.31 6.77 -10.74
CA SER A 393 -4.54 7.55 -10.71
C SER A 393 -4.24 9.03 -10.49
N PRO A 394 -5.09 9.95 -10.99
CA PRO A 394 -4.93 11.38 -10.75
C PRO A 394 -4.82 11.72 -9.27
N HIS A 395 -5.62 11.08 -8.41
CA HIS A 395 -5.53 11.27 -6.96
C HIS A 395 -4.17 10.89 -6.38
N ASN A 396 -3.55 9.80 -6.86
CA ASN A 396 -2.23 9.38 -6.40
C ASN A 396 -1.16 10.41 -6.81
N HIS A 397 -1.25 10.99 -8.01
CA HIS A 397 -0.36 12.06 -8.46
C HIS A 397 -0.54 13.34 -7.62
N GLU A 398 -1.77 13.73 -7.34
CA GLU A 398 -2.08 14.86 -6.46
C GLU A 398 -1.54 14.64 -5.04
N LEU A 399 -1.72 13.44 -4.49
CA LEU A 399 -1.19 13.09 -3.17
C LEU A 399 0.33 13.20 -3.13
N ASP A 400 1.03 12.66 -4.12
CA ASP A 400 2.49 12.74 -4.20
C ASP A 400 2.97 14.18 -4.22
N ALA A 401 2.35 15.02 -5.06
CA ALA A 401 2.69 16.44 -5.14
C ALA A 401 2.37 17.20 -3.83
N ALA A 402 1.27 16.84 -3.16
CA ALA A 402 0.91 17.42 -1.86
C ALA A 402 1.93 17.05 -0.77
N LEU A 403 2.35 15.78 -0.71
CA LEU A 403 3.35 15.30 0.26
C LEU A 403 4.69 16.04 0.08
N GLU A 404 5.14 16.19 -1.16
CA GLU A 404 6.36 16.96 -1.48
C GLU A 404 6.22 18.43 -1.10
N ALA A 405 5.11 19.07 -1.43
CA ALA A 405 4.89 20.48 -1.11
C ALA A 405 4.82 20.74 0.42
N ILE A 406 4.22 19.83 1.18
CA ILE A 406 4.21 19.91 2.65
C ILE A 406 5.66 19.80 3.18
N SER A 407 6.43 18.87 2.66
CA SER A 407 7.84 18.69 3.03
C SER A 407 8.66 19.95 2.71
N ASP A 408 8.54 20.49 1.49
CA ASP A 408 9.24 21.70 1.07
C ASP A 408 8.88 22.93 1.91
N PHE A 409 7.59 23.05 2.28
CA PHE A 409 7.14 24.13 3.16
C PHE A 409 7.83 24.12 4.53
N PHE A 410 8.05 22.95 5.13
CA PHE A 410 8.74 22.85 6.40
C PHE A 410 10.25 23.02 6.24
N ARG A 411 10.87 22.45 5.22
CA ARG A 411 12.30 22.64 4.90
C ARG A 411 12.67 24.09 4.68
N ALA A 412 11.79 24.88 4.05
CA ALA A 412 12.05 26.29 3.81
C ALA A 412 12.04 27.16 5.09
N LYS A 413 11.64 26.61 6.24
CA LYS A 413 11.57 27.29 7.53
C LYS A 413 12.70 26.93 8.47
N GLU A 414 13.53 25.96 8.10
CA GLU A 414 14.75 25.55 8.81
C GLU A 414 15.95 26.38 8.33
#